data_bceca27971f5fc112b308d5b960bb0be
#
_entry.id   bceca27971f5fc112b308d5b960bb0be
#
_cell.length_a   1.000
_cell.length_b   1.000
_cell.length_c   1.000
_cell.angle_alpha   90.00
_cell.angle_beta   90.00
_cell.angle_gamma   90.00
#
_symmetry.space_group_name_H-M   'P 1'
#
loop_
_entity.id
_entity.type
_entity.pdbx_description
1 polymer ?
#
loop_
_entity_poly.entity_id
_entity_poly.type
_entity_poly.pdbx_seq_one_letter_code
_entity_poly.pdbx_strand_id
1 'polypeptide(L)'
;MRKAICLLLALTLLLGLCSGCANQTDNSAYVPTGDAILLDGQEPEDIMPEEEEDQNLYLAYYPERSLNPLYGSDYTNRILMSLMYQPLFAVNNKKQPTPILCGRYKVSANQRNWFIYLDPNATFSDGSPVRNADVLASYNQAMQNDYYKNRFLMHLISVEETEDGGIQFALDTPMDNLPILLDVPIVKAADVADSGLKGEEIPLGSGPYVFVDNISGAALRRNENWWCGNTKIPARDKLIDLIEVSSPAEVRDAFQFGGEKSVSVVCTNPMSDSFAEYRCDYELWEIESGYMMYIGCNILYSDHFDDGTLRTFLTYGIDREGLNQDAYNGMADAVTLPCSPTEVFYNKTLAANYGYDPMKFIEYLGRYRIPVKDGAQKKMVLLVNSEDSARVRIARNIAEDLTELGLPTATLESKGSNFKNVLVAGTYDIYLGMTRLSPNMDLTEFFRPYGEMSRGGLQHETIYSMCLNALENNGNYYNLYQKLVQDGRVIPVMFGHYNVYAERGLMPDLEPARDNVFYYSLGKTMEGTLVEETYE
;
A
#
# COMPACT_ATOMS: atom_id res chain seq x y z
N MET A 1 -43.70 35.11 18.55
CA MET A 1 -42.55 36.02 18.67
C MET A 1 -41.17 35.32 18.35
N ARG A 2 -40.87 34.11 18.78
CA ARG A 2 -39.57 33.47 18.48
C ARG A 2 -39.31 33.13 17.00
N LYS A 3 -40.34 32.84 16.19
CA LYS A 3 -40.19 32.54 14.75
C LYS A 3 -39.98 33.80 13.88
N ALA A 4 -40.39 34.97 14.32
CA ALA A 4 -40.19 36.23 13.60
C ALA A 4 -38.77 36.79 13.79
N ILE A 5 -38.12 36.51 14.91
CA ILE A 5 -36.75 36.95 15.22
C ILE A 5 -35.73 36.13 14.42
N CYS A 6 -35.97 34.84 14.21
CA CYS A 6 -35.10 34.01 13.37
C CYS A 6 -35.15 34.40 11.88
N LEU A 7 -36.30 34.86 11.39
CA LEU A 7 -36.43 35.31 9.99
C LEU A 7 -35.71 36.66 9.75
N LEU A 8 -35.72 37.55 10.74
CA LEU A 8 -35.02 38.85 10.65
C LEU A 8 -33.50 38.68 10.71
N LEU A 9 -32.97 37.73 11.49
CA LEU A 9 -31.55 37.43 11.55
C LEU A 9 -31.05 36.75 10.28
N ALA A 10 -31.84 35.90 9.63
CA ALA A 10 -31.52 35.30 8.35
C ALA A 10 -31.50 36.32 7.19
N LEU A 11 -32.36 37.33 7.24
CA LEU A 11 -32.42 38.38 6.22
C LEU A 11 -31.27 39.39 6.31
N THR A 12 -30.76 39.65 7.53
CA THR A 12 -29.60 40.52 7.73
C THR A 12 -28.26 39.83 7.33
N LEU A 13 -28.17 38.49 7.40
CA LEU A 13 -27.02 37.74 6.89
C LEU A 13 -26.99 37.66 5.35
N LEU A 14 -28.14 37.68 4.67
CA LEU A 14 -28.22 37.68 3.22
C LEU A 14 -27.93 39.04 2.56
N LEU A 15 -28.07 40.14 3.30
CA LEU A 15 -27.76 41.48 2.78
C LEU A 15 -26.29 41.89 2.95
N GLY A 16 -25.49 41.10 3.68
CA GLY A 16 -24.03 41.33 3.87
C GLY A 16 -23.13 40.72 2.78
N LEU A 17 -23.68 39.93 1.87
CA LEU A 17 -22.90 39.18 0.87
C LEU A 17 -22.93 39.77 -0.55
N CYS A 18 -23.52 40.96 -0.77
CA CYS A 18 -23.66 41.59 -2.09
C CYS A 18 -22.87 42.89 -2.28
N SER A 19 -21.79 43.11 -1.53
CA SER A 19 -20.98 44.33 -1.71
C SER A 19 -19.52 43.97 -1.92
N GLY A 20 -19.18 43.44 -3.09
CA GLY A 20 -17.80 43.16 -3.42
C GLY A 20 -17.60 42.48 -4.77
N CYS A 21 -17.99 43.16 -5.83
CA CYS A 21 -17.50 42.82 -7.16
C CYS A 21 -17.67 44.03 -8.06
N ALA A 22 -16.58 44.70 -8.35
CA ALA A 22 -16.25 45.26 -9.64
C ALA A 22 -14.90 46.00 -9.55
N ASN A 23 -13.86 45.34 -10.02
CA ASN A 23 -12.77 46.09 -10.66
C ASN A 23 -12.23 45.20 -11.79
N GLN A 24 -12.64 45.58 -12.99
CA GLN A 24 -11.94 45.26 -14.23
C GLN A 24 -10.56 45.87 -14.14
N THR A 25 -9.52 45.08 -14.27
CA THR A 25 -8.18 45.56 -14.53
C THR A 25 -7.92 45.50 -16.04
N ASP A 26 -7.89 46.68 -16.63
CA ASP A 26 -7.35 46.94 -17.97
C ASP A 26 -5.88 46.48 -18.03
N ASN A 27 -5.58 45.63 -18.99
CA ASN A 27 -4.23 45.32 -19.43
C ASN A 27 -3.73 46.49 -20.30
N SER A 28 -3.10 47.50 -19.71
CA SER A 28 -2.26 48.42 -20.43
C SER A 28 -0.81 48.26 -19.97
N ALA A 29 0.04 47.85 -20.92
CA ALA A 29 1.47 47.77 -20.74
C ALA A 29 2.06 49.09 -20.26
N TYR A 30 2.61 49.11 -19.07
CA TYR A 30 3.40 50.22 -18.56
C TYR A 30 4.83 50.09 -19.10
N VAL A 31 5.20 50.98 -20.01
CA VAL A 31 6.60 51.22 -20.43
C VAL A 31 7.13 52.36 -19.58
N PRO A 32 8.11 52.14 -18.70
CA PRO A 32 8.73 53.26 -17.99
C PRO A 32 9.75 53.95 -18.90
N THR A 33 9.41 55.14 -19.38
CA THR A 33 10.39 56.12 -19.83
C THR A 33 10.62 57.10 -18.69
N GLY A 34 11.77 57.06 -18.10
CA GLY A 34 12.16 58.01 -17.06
C GLY A 34 13.61 57.79 -16.65
N ASP A 35 14.48 58.73 -17.08
CA ASP A 35 15.89 58.75 -16.74
C ASP A 35 16.12 58.64 -15.24
N ALA A 36 16.75 57.57 -14.80
CA ALA A 36 17.27 57.43 -13.44
C ALA A 36 18.53 58.26 -13.32
N ILE A 37 18.48 59.29 -12.48
CA ILE A 37 19.66 60.04 -12.05
C ILE A 37 20.54 59.10 -11.25
N LEU A 38 21.66 58.66 -11.82
CA LEU A 38 22.71 57.93 -11.12
C LEU A 38 23.38 58.89 -10.12
N LEU A 39 23.16 58.68 -8.83
CA LEU A 39 24.02 59.22 -7.78
C LEU A 39 25.31 58.42 -7.76
N ASP A 40 26.39 59.12 -8.09
CA ASP A 40 27.76 58.61 -8.14
C ASP A 40 28.21 58.06 -6.79
N GLY A 41 28.70 56.80 -6.75
CA GLY A 41 29.54 56.31 -5.64
C GLY A 41 29.05 55.17 -4.78
N GLN A 42 28.11 54.32 -5.24
CA GLN A 42 27.92 52.96 -4.61
C GLN A 42 28.11 51.89 -5.68
N GLU A 43 29.16 51.10 -5.53
CA GLU A 43 29.26 49.82 -6.24
C GLU A 43 28.03 48.98 -5.87
N PRO A 44 27.40 48.24 -6.82
CA PRO A 44 26.35 47.30 -6.47
C PRO A 44 26.97 46.32 -5.50
N GLU A 45 26.44 46.26 -4.26
CA GLU A 45 26.65 45.09 -3.40
C GLU A 45 26.25 43.90 -4.24
N ASP A 46 27.20 43.01 -4.53
CA ASP A 46 26.92 41.69 -5.02
C ASP A 46 25.96 41.09 -3.99
N ILE A 47 24.65 41.06 -4.31
CA ILE A 47 23.68 40.20 -3.65
C ILE A 47 24.15 38.80 -3.98
N MET A 48 25.04 38.28 -3.15
CA MET A 48 25.28 36.85 -3.14
C MET A 48 23.88 36.20 -3.05
N PRO A 49 23.55 35.23 -3.94
CA PRO A 49 22.34 34.47 -3.74
C PRO A 49 22.41 33.99 -2.28
N GLU A 50 21.36 34.26 -1.50
CA GLU A 50 21.19 33.64 -0.21
C GLU A 50 21.48 32.14 -0.46
N GLU A 51 22.54 31.61 0.13
CA GLU A 51 22.76 30.19 0.21
C GLU A 51 21.46 29.70 0.85
N GLU A 52 20.64 28.98 0.07
CA GLU A 52 19.50 28.24 0.62
C GLU A 52 20.11 27.45 1.79
N GLU A 53 19.73 27.79 3.02
CA GLU A 53 20.13 27.04 4.20
C GLU A 53 19.73 25.60 3.91
N ASP A 54 20.71 24.73 3.69
CA ASP A 54 20.50 23.30 3.49
C ASP A 54 19.81 22.80 4.77
N GLN A 55 18.48 22.69 4.68
CA GLN A 55 17.70 22.11 5.78
C GLN A 55 18.09 20.64 5.86
N ASN A 56 18.79 20.27 6.92
CA ASN A 56 19.21 18.89 7.13
C ASN A 56 17.99 17.95 7.22
N LEU A 57 18.04 16.85 6.52
CA LEU A 57 17.00 15.81 6.56
C LEU A 57 17.25 14.89 7.79
N TYR A 58 16.21 14.67 8.57
CA TYR A 58 16.21 13.79 9.74
C TYR A 58 15.20 12.66 9.54
N LEU A 59 15.60 11.40 9.77
CA LEU A 59 14.70 10.25 9.66
C LEU A 59 14.66 9.48 10.99
N ALA A 60 13.49 8.95 11.34
CA ALA A 60 13.34 8.10 12.50
C ALA A 60 14.01 6.73 12.27
N TYR A 61 14.60 6.17 13.34
CA TYR A 61 15.31 4.90 13.32
C TYR A 61 15.01 4.08 14.57
N TYR A 62 14.63 2.83 14.38
CA TYR A 62 14.51 1.84 15.45
C TYR A 62 15.78 0.99 15.54
N PRO A 63 16.71 1.26 16.49
CA PRO A 63 17.98 0.52 16.60
C PRO A 63 17.81 -0.96 16.98
N GLU A 64 16.70 -1.31 17.62
CA GLU A 64 16.38 -2.70 18.01
C GLU A 64 15.67 -3.50 16.91
N ARG A 65 15.47 -2.90 15.72
CA ARG A 65 14.81 -3.54 14.58
C ARG A 65 15.75 -3.63 13.39
N SER A 66 15.61 -4.72 12.63
CA SER A 66 16.51 -5.01 11.52
C SER A 66 16.48 -3.94 10.42
N LEU A 67 17.66 -3.59 9.89
CA LEU A 67 17.86 -2.87 8.63
C LEU A 67 18.17 -3.82 7.46
N ASN A 68 18.13 -5.14 7.66
CA ASN A 68 18.13 -6.09 6.56
C ASN A 68 16.71 -6.16 5.94
N PRO A 69 16.52 -5.75 4.67
CA PRO A 69 15.19 -5.65 4.07
C PRO A 69 14.51 -7.00 3.90
N LEU A 70 15.27 -8.10 3.97
CA LEU A 70 14.74 -9.47 3.84
C LEU A 70 14.18 -10.02 5.16
N TYR A 71 14.46 -9.37 6.30
CA TYR A 71 13.96 -9.72 7.62
C TYR A 71 13.08 -8.62 8.22
N GLY A 72 13.46 -7.35 8.02
CA GLY A 72 12.77 -6.20 8.58
C GLY A 72 11.38 -6.01 7.97
N SER A 73 10.35 -5.91 8.83
CA SER A 73 8.98 -5.60 8.40
C SER A 73 8.46 -4.27 8.94
N ASP A 74 9.29 -3.58 9.74
CA ASP A 74 8.94 -2.30 10.33
C ASP A 74 8.93 -1.16 9.30
N TYR A 75 7.87 -0.38 9.31
CA TYR A 75 7.67 0.68 8.31
C TYR A 75 8.66 1.84 8.47
N THR A 76 9.02 2.21 9.69
CA THR A 76 9.97 3.30 9.96
C THR A 76 11.35 2.95 9.39
N ASN A 77 11.88 1.77 9.72
CA ASN A 77 13.17 1.34 9.16
C ASN A 77 13.10 1.06 7.65
N ARG A 78 11.92 0.70 7.09
CA ARG A 78 11.77 0.53 5.64
C ARG A 78 11.97 1.82 4.85
N ILE A 79 11.66 2.98 5.43
CA ILE A 79 11.98 4.27 4.81
C ILE A 79 13.49 4.36 4.57
N LEU A 80 14.30 4.00 5.56
CA LEU A 80 15.76 3.98 5.47
C LEU A 80 16.23 2.95 4.43
N MET A 81 15.68 1.73 4.47
CA MET A 81 16.04 0.65 3.56
C MET A 81 15.77 1.02 2.10
N SER A 82 14.75 1.83 1.81
CA SER A 82 14.45 2.29 0.44
C SER A 82 15.54 3.17 -0.17
N LEU A 83 16.37 3.80 0.68
CA LEU A 83 17.54 4.56 0.26
C LEU A 83 18.83 3.72 0.20
N MET A 84 18.86 2.56 0.87
CA MET A 84 20.05 1.72 0.99
C MET A 84 20.08 0.58 -0.04
N TYR A 85 18.93 0.03 -0.40
CA TYR A 85 18.82 -1.17 -1.23
C TYR A 85 17.99 -0.92 -2.48
N GLN A 86 18.38 -1.57 -3.57
CA GLN A 86 17.69 -1.46 -4.85
C GLN A 86 17.11 -2.82 -5.26
N PRO A 87 15.91 -2.85 -5.86
CA PRO A 87 15.30 -4.04 -6.44
C PRO A 87 15.67 -4.22 -7.92
N LEU A 88 15.21 -5.31 -8.52
CA LEU A 88 15.26 -5.48 -9.98
C LEU A 88 14.42 -4.40 -10.69
N PHE A 89 13.21 -4.15 -10.18
CA PHE A 89 12.31 -3.10 -10.64
C PHE A 89 11.75 -2.33 -9.44
N ALA A 90 11.76 -1.01 -9.51
CA ALA A 90 10.97 -0.18 -8.60
C ALA A 90 9.57 0.05 -9.19
N VAL A 91 8.58 0.19 -8.34
CA VAL A 91 7.19 0.40 -8.76
C VAL A 91 6.73 1.76 -8.25
N ASN A 92 6.25 2.62 -9.16
CA ASN A 92 5.75 3.94 -8.79
C ASN A 92 4.33 3.88 -8.18
N ASN A 93 3.82 5.02 -7.77
CA ASN A 93 2.47 5.15 -7.18
C ASN A 93 1.33 4.84 -8.18
N LYS A 94 1.63 4.76 -9.48
CA LYS A 94 0.71 4.33 -10.55
C LYS A 94 0.86 2.85 -10.91
N LYS A 95 1.63 2.09 -10.11
CA LYS A 95 1.96 0.68 -10.33
C LYS A 95 2.65 0.40 -11.67
N GLN A 96 3.42 1.37 -12.16
CA GLN A 96 4.25 1.20 -13.34
C GLN A 96 5.65 0.77 -12.90
N PRO A 97 6.16 -0.37 -13.40
CA PRO A 97 7.51 -0.82 -13.06
C PRO A 97 8.56 0.00 -13.81
N THR A 98 9.62 0.34 -13.11
CA THR A 98 10.80 1.00 -13.67
C THR A 98 12.02 0.11 -13.42
N PRO A 99 12.82 -0.25 -14.45
CA PRO A 99 13.98 -1.09 -14.27
C PRO A 99 15.05 -0.34 -13.45
N ILE A 100 15.52 -0.98 -12.40
CA ILE A 100 16.64 -0.49 -11.58
C ILE A 100 17.86 -1.38 -11.82
N LEU A 101 17.98 -2.52 -11.14
CA LEU A 101 19.09 -3.45 -11.37
C LEU A 101 18.91 -4.28 -12.64
N CYS A 102 17.69 -4.34 -13.20
CA CYS A 102 17.42 -4.96 -14.49
C CYS A 102 17.98 -4.10 -15.63
N GLY A 103 18.84 -4.63 -16.48
CA GLY A 103 19.31 -4.00 -17.71
C GLY A 103 18.43 -4.33 -18.92
N ARG A 104 17.96 -5.56 -19.00
CA ARG A 104 17.01 -6.04 -20.04
C ARG A 104 16.30 -7.29 -19.57
N TYR A 105 15.20 -7.63 -20.20
CA TYR A 105 14.50 -8.90 -19.94
C TYR A 105 14.00 -9.54 -21.23
N LYS A 106 13.69 -10.84 -21.14
CA LYS A 106 12.95 -11.60 -22.15
C LYS A 106 11.80 -12.32 -21.45
N VAL A 107 10.72 -12.59 -22.18
CA VAL A 107 9.58 -13.36 -21.68
C VAL A 107 9.19 -14.41 -22.72
N SER A 108 8.89 -15.62 -22.25
CA SER A 108 8.38 -16.69 -23.10
C SER A 108 6.98 -16.37 -23.64
N ALA A 109 6.63 -16.93 -24.81
CA ALA A 109 5.33 -16.70 -25.43
C ALA A 109 4.14 -17.11 -24.55
N ASN A 110 4.34 -18.09 -23.64
CA ASN A 110 3.32 -18.52 -22.67
C ASN A 110 3.35 -17.70 -21.37
N GLN A 111 4.20 -16.67 -21.26
CA GLN A 111 4.33 -15.76 -20.11
C GLN A 111 4.66 -16.44 -18.76
N ARG A 112 5.12 -17.70 -18.80
CA ARG A 112 5.49 -18.47 -17.60
C ARG A 112 6.96 -18.39 -17.26
N ASN A 113 7.82 -18.00 -18.21
CA ASN A 113 9.25 -17.87 -18.00
C ASN A 113 9.71 -16.46 -18.32
N TRP A 114 10.25 -15.79 -17.32
CA TRP A 114 10.84 -14.47 -17.43
C TRP A 114 12.34 -14.56 -17.20
N PHE A 115 13.12 -14.00 -18.11
CA PHE A 115 14.57 -14.02 -18.07
C PHE A 115 15.08 -12.60 -17.84
N ILE A 116 15.64 -12.34 -16.69
CA ILE A 116 16.15 -11.03 -16.28
C ILE A 116 17.67 -11.02 -16.42
N TYR A 117 18.21 -9.97 -17.02
CA TYR A 117 19.65 -9.74 -17.13
C TYR A 117 19.99 -8.45 -16.39
N LEU A 118 20.96 -8.54 -15.48
CA LEU A 118 21.37 -7.41 -14.66
C LEU A 118 22.04 -6.32 -15.50
N ASP A 119 21.97 -5.08 -15.02
CA ASP A 119 22.78 -3.98 -15.57
C ASP A 119 24.26 -4.27 -15.25
N PRO A 120 25.16 -4.32 -16.25
CA PRO A 120 26.56 -4.68 -16.04
C PRO A 120 27.34 -3.64 -15.21
N ASN A 121 26.78 -2.42 -15.02
CA ASN A 121 27.39 -1.37 -14.22
C ASN A 121 26.94 -1.40 -12.76
N ALA A 122 25.91 -2.21 -12.42
CA ALA A 122 25.37 -2.25 -11.08
C ALA A 122 26.42 -2.75 -10.07
N THR A 123 26.69 -1.94 -9.02
CA THR A 123 27.60 -2.27 -7.94
C THR A 123 26.97 -2.04 -6.58
N PHE A 124 27.43 -2.79 -5.59
CA PHE A 124 27.20 -2.49 -4.18
C PHE A 124 28.01 -1.27 -3.73
N SER A 125 27.72 -0.78 -2.54
CA SER A 125 28.37 0.39 -1.94
C SER A 125 29.87 0.20 -1.68
N ASP A 126 30.37 -1.04 -1.65
CA ASP A 126 31.80 -1.37 -1.56
C ASP A 126 32.49 -1.44 -2.93
N GLY A 127 31.77 -1.16 -4.02
CA GLY A 127 32.26 -1.23 -5.39
C GLY A 127 32.26 -2.64 -6.00
N SER A 128 31.89 -3.68 -5.26
CA SER A 128 31.75 -5.02 -5.83
C SER A 128 30.53 -5.11 -6.75
N PRO A 129 30.60 -5.86 -7.89
CA PRO A 129 29.48 -5.95 -8.82
C PRO A 129 28.31 -6.74 -8.23
N VAL A 130 27.07 -6.30 -8.54
CA VAL A 130 25.86 -7.07 -8.27
C VAL A 130 25.81 -8.25 -9.24
N ARG A 131 25.63 -9.47 -8.74
CA ARG A 131 25.65 -10.72 -9.48
C ARG A 131 24.34 -11.49 -9.38
N ASN A 132 24.12 -12.43 -10.29
CA ASN A 132 22.96 -13.33 -10.25
C ASN A 132 22.82 -14.04 -8.90
N ALA A 133 23.93 -14.48 -8.30
CA ALA A 133 23.95 -15.13 -6.99
C ALA A 133 23.32 -14.26 -5.88
N ASP A 134 23.47 -12.93 -5.94
CA ASP A 134 22.89 -11.99 -4.98
C ASP A 134 21.36 -11.95 -5.12
N VAL A 135 20.88 -11.96 -6.36
CA VAL A 135 19.45 -12.01 -6.67
C VAL A 135 18.85 -13.33 -6.19
N LEU A 136 19.47 -14.46 -6.55
CA LEU A 136 19.01 -15.79 -6.15
C LEU A 136 18.93 -15.90 -4.61
N ALA A 137 19.98 -15.48 -3.91
CA ALA A 137 20.01 -15.51 -2.45
C ALA A 137 18.93 -14.61 -1.83
N SER A 138 18.74 -13.40 -2.35
CA SER A 138 17.73 -12.46 -1.87
C SER A 138 16.31 -12.98 -2.07
N TYR A 139 15.97 -13.53 -3.24
CA TYR A 139 14.66 -14.10 -3.50
C TYR A 139 14.40 -15.36 -2.68
N ASN A 140 15.40 -16.24 -2.51
CA ASN A 140 15.28 -17.43 -1.65
C ASN A 140 15.00 -17.04 -0.19
N GLN A 141 15.62 -15.98 0.32
CA GLN A 141 15.35 -15.47 1.66
C GLN A 141 14.00 -14.75 1.74
N ALA A 142 13.64 -13.97 0.73
CA ALA A 142 12.34 -13.28 0.68
C ALA A 142 11.15 -14.25 0.74
N MET A 143 11.29 -15.46 0.15
CA MET A 143 10.28 -16.51 0.25
C MET A 143 10.03 -17.01 1.67
N GLN A 144 10.95 -16.78 2.62
CA GLN A 144 10.76 -17.10 4.03
C GLN A 144 10.12 -15.96 4.84
N ASN A 145 10.01 -14.76 4.25
CA ASN A 145 9.45 -13.59 4.92
C ASN A 145 7.98 -13.39 4.53
N ASP A 146 7.07 -13.38 5.51
CA ASP A 146 5.63 -13.21 5.28
C ASP A 146 5.28 -11.90 4.56
N TYR A 147 6.12 -10.86 4.67
CA TYR A 147 5.92 -9.60 3.97
C TYR A 147 6.03 -9.74 2.44
N TYR A 148 6.97 -10.56 1.94
CA TYR A 148 7.17 -10.79 0.50
C TYR A 148 6.41 -12.01 0.00
N LYS A 149 6.22 -13.03 0.85
CA LYS A 149 5.62 -14.31 0.50
C LYS A 149 4.23 -14.17 -0.15
N ASN A 150 3.42 -13.23 0.31
CA ASN A 150 2.07 -13.02 -0.20
C ASN A 150 2.00 -12.25 -1.54
N ARG A 151 3.14 -11.96 -2.18
CA ARG A 151 3.16 -11.25 -3.47
C ARG A 151 2.93 -12.24 -4.62
N PHE A 152 3.98 -12.59 -5.35
CA PHE A 152 3.92 -13.54 -6.47
C PHE A 152 4.50 -14.92 -6.13
N LEU A 153 5.08 -15.05 -4.96
CA LEU A 153 5.85 -16.25 -4.56
C LEU A 153 5.02 -17.52 -4.53
N MET A 154 3.69 -17.41 -4.47
CA MET A 154 2.77 -18.53 -4.62
C MET A 154 2.76 -19.15 -6.02
N HIS A 155 3.07 -18.34 -7.04
CA HIS A 155 3.13 -18.76 -8.43
C HIS A 155 4.57 -19.03 -8.90
N LEU A 156 5.56 -18.73 -8.07
CA LEU A 156 6.95 -18.94 -8.39
C LEU A 156 7.34 -20.40 -8.17
N ILE A 157 7.74 -21.11 -9.23
CA ILE A 157 8.25 -22.47 -9.17
C ILE A 157 9.74 -22.43 -8.79
N SER A 158 10.55 -21.62 -9.51
CA SER A 158 11.99 -21.48 -9.26
C SER A 158 12.53 -20.13 -9.72
N VAL A 159 13.67 -19.75 -9.12
CA VAL A 159 14.54 -18.68 -9.61
C VAL A 159 15.92 -19.29 -9.80
N GLU A 160 16.40 -19.33 -11.04
CA GLU A 160 17.64 -20.04 -11.39
C GLU A 160 18.49 -19.22 -12.36
N GLU A 161 19.81 -19.41 -12.30
CA GLU A 161 20.72 -18.82 -13.28
C GLU A 161 20.69 -19.63 -14.57
N THR A 162 20.67 -18.93 -15.70
CA THR A 162 20.70 -19.57 -17.03
C THR A 162 22.12 -19.63 -17.60
N GLU A 163 22.35 -20.53 -18.55
CA GLU A 163 23.67 -20.71 -19.20
C GLU A 163 24.15 -19.45 -19.94
N ASP A 164 23.22 -18.60 -20.41
CA ASP A 164 23.52 -17.34 -21.10
C ASP A 164 23.69 -16.14 -20.13
N GLY A 165 23.76 -16.40 -18.83
CA GLY A 165 24.01 -15.41 -17.78
C GLY A 165 22.79 -14.59 -17.37
N GLY A 166 21.59 -15.04 -17.71
CA GLY A 166 20.33 -14.49 -17.21
C GLY A 166 19.89 -15.12 -15.88
N ILE A 167 18.79 -14.61 -15.34
CA ILE A 167 18.07 -15.17 -14.18
C ILE A 167 16.67 -15.52 -14.66
N GLN A 168 16.31 -16.79 -14.63
CA GLN A 168 14.99 -17.27 -14.98
C GLN A 168 14.09 -17.27 -13.75
N PHE A 169 12.93 -16.60 -13.88
CA PHE A 169 11.79 -16.74 -12.98
C PHE A 169 10.77 -17.65 -13.66
N ALA A 170 10.61 -18.88 -13.17
CA ALA A 170 9.65 -19.85 -13.68
C ALA A 170 8.36 -19.82 -12.85
N LEU A 171 7.21 -19.69 -13.51
CA LEU A 171 5.89 -19.55 -12.90
C LEU A 171 4.98 -20.73 -13.26
N ASP A 172 4.12 -21.14 -12.34
CA ASP A 172 3.06 -22.13 -12.58
C ASP A 172 1.88 -21.57 -13.38
N THR A 173 1.79 -20.25 -13.46
CA THR A 173 0.69 -19.49 -14.09
C THR A 173 1.24 -18.43 -15.05
N PRO A 174 0.63 -18.21 -16.24
CA PRO A 174 0.97 -17.08 -17.09
C PRO A 174 0.79 -15.75 -16.34
N MET A 175 1.72 -14.82 -16.52
CA MET A 175 1.65 -13.51 -15.89
C MET A 175 2.33 -12.48 -16.81
N ASP A 176 1.57 -11.51 -17.30
CA ASP A 176 2.07 -10.53 -18.25
C ASP A 176 2.72 -9.29 -17.63
N ASN A 177 2.55 -9.10 -16.31
CA ASN A 177 3.05 -7.94 -15.58
C ASN A 177 3.97 -8.30 -14.40
N LEU A 178 4.71 -9.40 -14.49
CA LEU A 178 5.65 -9.84 -13.45
C LEU A 178 6.57 -8.72 -12.92
N PRO A 179 7.08 -7.78 -13.73
CA PRO A 179 7.96 -6.70 -13.24
C PRO A 179 7.42 -5.88 -12.07
N ILE A 180 6.09 -5.71 -11.92
CA ILE A 180 5.52 -4.98 -10.76
C ILE A 180 5.65 -5.75 -9.44
N LEU A 181 6.03 -7.02 -9.50
CA LEU A 181 6.23 -7.91 -8.35
C LEU A 181 7.71 -8.13 -8.04
N LEU A 182 8.62 -7.68 -8.93
CA LEU A 182 10.07 -7.85 -8.80
C LEU A 182 10.72 -6.67 -8.05
N ASP A 183 10.02 -6.14 -7.06
CA ASP A 183 10.46 -5.04 -6.19
C ASP A 183 11.12 -5.51 -4.87
N VAL A 184 11.52 -6.77 -4.81
CA VAL A 184 12.30 -7.32 -3.68
C VAL A 184 13.69 -6.68 -3.67
N PRO A 185 14.11 -6.03 -2.57
CA PRO A 185 15.45 -5.45 -2.45
C PRO A 185 16.53 -6.52 -2.54
N ILE A 186 17.60 -6.23 -3.30
CA ILE A 186 18.72 -7.15 -3.47
C ILE A 186 19.80 -6.83 -2.45
N VAL A 187 20.21 -7.86 -1.74
CA VAL A 187 21.27 -7.86 -0.72
C VAL A 187 22.42 -8.72 -1.24
N LYS A 188 23.66 -8.36 -0.88
CA LYS A 188 24.83 -9.16 -1.23
C LYS A 188 24.68 -10.58 -0.66
N ALA A 189 24.92 -11.60 -1.48
CA ALA A 189 24.66 -13.00 -1.09
C ALA A 189 25.40 -13.43 0.19
N ALA A 190 26.59 -12.86 0.44
CA ALA A 190 27.35 -13.12 1.65
C ALA A 190 26.66 -12.59 2.93
N ASP A 191 25.85 -11.53 2.80
CA ASP A 191 25.26 -10.79 3.90
C ASP A 191 23.77 -11.10 4.08
N VAL A 192 23.18 -11.96 3.25
CA VAL A 192 21.74 -12.28 3.26
C VAL A 192 21.28 -12.79 4.63
N ALA A 193 22.12 -13.54 5.35
CA ALA A 193 21.80 -14.11 6.66
C ALA A 193 22.05 -13.15 7.84
N ASP A 194 22.60 -11.97 7.60
CA ASP A 194 22.94 -11.02 8.64
C ASP A 194 21.68 -10.43 9.32
N SER A 195 21.77 -10.22 10.62
CA SER A 195 20.59 -9.78 11.41
C SER A 195 20.12 -8.37 11.06
N GLY A 196 21.02 -7.53 10.54
CA GLY A 196 20.75 -6.13 10.21
C GLY A 196 20.52 -5.24 11.43
N LEU A 197 20.96 -5.66 12.62
CA LEU A 197 20.75 -4.91 13.87
C LEU A 197 21.88 -3.95 14.19
N LYS A 198 23.13 -4.27 13.88
CA LYS A 198 24.30 -3.45 14.26
C LYS A 198 25.43 -3.51 13.25
N GLY A 199 26.01 -2.34 12.95
CA GLY A 199 27.30 -2.16 12.33
C GLY A 199 27.56 -3.08 11.14
N GLU A 200 28.52 -4.01 11.28
CA GLU A 200 28.91 -4.94 10.23
C GLU A 200 27.82 -5.97 9.85
N GLU A 201 26.79 -6.15 10.69
CA GLU A 201 25.65 -7.02 10.38
C GLU A 201 24.60 -6.35 9.49
N ILE A 202 24.76 -5.05 9.18
CA ILE A 202 23.89 -4.35 8.24
C ILE A 202 24.35 -4.69 6.83
N PRO A 203 23.54 -5.39 6.02
CA PRO A 203 23.96 -5.85 4.70
C PRO A 203 24.34 -4.71 3.78
N LEU A 204 25.29 -4.97 2.88
CA LEU A 204 25.63 -4.03 1.82
C LEU A 204 24.49 -3.95 0.79
N GLY A 205 24.09 -2.71 0.49
CA GLY A 205 23.12 -2.39 -0.55
C GLY A 205 23.76 -1.70 -1.75
N SER A 206 23.03 -1.61 -2.84
CA SER A 206 23.42 -0.92 -4.08
C SER A 206 22.78 0.48 -4.21
N GLY A 207 22.11 0.94 -3.16
CA GLY A 207 21.39 2.21 -3.14
C GLY A 207 22.29 3.46 -3.02
N PRO A 208 21.67 4.64 -3.12
CA PRO A 208 22.37 5.91 -3.06
C PRO A 208 22.92 6.29 -1.68
N TYR A 209 22.51 5.59 -0.62
CA TYR A 209 22.95 5.85 0.76
C TYR A 209 23.47 4.58 1.44
N VAL A 210 24.36 4.78 2.39
CA VAL A 210 24.98 3.73 3.22
C VAL A 210 24.79 4.11 4.70
N PHE A 211 24.38 3.15 5.51
CA PHE A 211 24.33 3.33 6.96
C PHE A 211 25.72 3.51 7.52
N VAL A 212 25.87 4.49 8.42
CA VAL A 212 27.08 4.73 9.18
C VAL A 212 26.72 4.96 10.64
N ASP A 213 27.50 4.37 11.53
CA ASP A 213 27.44 4.63 12.96
C ASP A 213 28.72 5.35 13.35
N ASN A 214 28.58 6.56 13.83
CA ASN A 214 29.71 7.42 14.15
C ASN A 214 29.56 8.01 15.58
N ILE A 215 30.57 8.75 16.03
CA ILE A 215 30.57 9.35 17.37
C ILE A 215 29.38 10.29 17.62
N SER A 216 28.80 10.86 16.54
CA SER A 216 27.64 11.75 16.61
C SER A 216 26.29 11.02 16.57
N GLY A 217 26.28 9.70 16.36
CA GLY A 217 25.11 8.86 16.24
C GLY A 217 24.99 8.17 14.89
N ALA A 218 23.89 7.45 14.70
CA ALA A 218 23.58 6.77 13.45
C ALA A 218 23.16 7.77 12.35
N ALA A 219 23.59 7.51 11.12
CA ALA A 219 23.25 8.34 9.96
C ALA A 219 23.25 7.52 8.67
N LEU A 220 22.59 8.05 7.63
CA LEU A 220 22.76 7.59 6.25
C LEU A 220 23.69 8.56 5.53
N ARG A 221 24.82 8.07 5.07
CA ARG A 221 25.79 8.84 4.28
C ARG A 221 25.60 8.56 2.80
N ARG A 222 25.57 9.61 1.99
CA ARG A 222 25.51 9.47 0.53
C ARG A 222 26.66 8.62 0.01
N ASN A 223 26.33 7.67 -0.88
CA ASN A 223 27.31 6.86 -1.57
C ASN A 223 27.88 7.66 -2.75
N GLU A 224 29.05 8.28 -2.58
CA GLU A 224 29.70 9.10 -3.59
C GLU A 224 30.08 8.30 -4.86
N ASN A 225 30.23 6.98 -4.71
CA ASN A 225 30.53 6.07 -5.82
C ASN A 225 29.27 5.30 -6.27
N TRP A 226 28.09 5.84 -6.02
CA TRP A 226 26.88 5.18 -6.43
C TRP A 226 26.87 4.96 -7.95
N TRP A 227 26.67 3.73 -8.38
CA TRP A 227 26.80 3.28 -9.76
C TRP A 227 25.88 4.01 -10.77
N CYS A 228 24.76 4.60 -10.31
CA CYS A 228 23.85 5.39 -11.13
C CYS A 228 24.28 6.85 -11.31
N GLY A 229 25.27 7.32 -10.58
CA GLY A 229 25.90 8.62 -10.73
C GLY A 229 24.97 9.81 -10.59
N ASN A 230 24.56 10.42 -11.71
CA ASN A 230 23.86 11.69 -11.77
C ASN A 230 22.32 11.56 -11.69
N THR A 231 21.77 10.44 -11.28
CA THR A 231 20.32 10.27 -11.17
C THR A 231 19.76 11.13 -10.04
N LYS A 232 18.69 11.85 -10.31
CA LYS A 232 17.99 12.64 -9.31
C LYS A 232 17.29 11.71 -8.31
N ILE A 233 17.58 11.90 -7.02
CA ILE A 233 16.90 11.23 -5.91
C ILE A 233 16.22 12.29 -5.04
N PRO A 234 15.08 11.96 -4.39
CA PRO A 234 14.35 12.93 -3.55
C PRO A 234 15.18 13.45 -2.37
N ALA A 235 15.98 12.59 -1.74
CA ALA A 235 16.89 13.00 -0.66
C ALA A 235 18.17 13.59 -1.26
N ARG A 236 18.46 14.86 -0.95
CA ARG A 236 19.59 15.62 -1.53
C ARG A 236 20.82 15.67 -0.64
N ASP A 237 20.64 15.46 0.65
CA ASP A 237 21.66 15.67 1.67
C ASP A 237 22.84 14.71 1.53
N LYS A 238 24.03 15.18 1.87
CA LYS A 238 25.21 14.32 1.94
C LYS A 238 25.16 13.38 3.14
N LEU A 239 24.50 13.80 4.20
CA LEU A 239 24.31 13.07 5.44
C LEU A 239 22.86 13.28 5.90
N ILE A 240 22.17 12.19 6.17
CA ILE A 240 20.82 12.17 6.76
C ILE A 240 20.99 11.66 8.19
N ASP A 241 20.75 12.50 9.17
CA ASP A 241 20.85 12.11 10.58
C ASP A 241 19.68 11.22 10.98
N LEU A 242 19.94 10.18 11.76
CA LEU A 242 18.93 9.26 12.24
C LEU A 242 18.57 9.56 13.70
N ILE A 243 17.28 9.78 13.93
CA ILE A 243 16.73 10.00 15.27
C ILE A 243 16.30 8.65 15.82
N GLU A 244 17.03 8.17 16.83
CA GLU A 244 16.71 6.93 17.51
C GLU A 244 15.37 7.05 18.24
N VAL A 245 14.48 6.08 18.01
CA VAL A 245 13.15 5.99 18.61
C VAL A 245 12.89 4.55 19.06
N SER A 246 12.05 4.39 20.09
CA SER A 246 11.71 3.09 20.65
C SER A 246 10.22 2.72 20.47
N SER A 247 9.39 3.68 20.09
CA SER A 247 7.94 3.48 19.97
C SER A 247 7.33 4.36 18.89
N PRO A 248 6.15 4.00 18.35
CA PRO A 248 5.39 4.86 17.44
C PRO A 248 5.02 6.23 18.04
N ALA A 249 4.85 6.30 19.36
CA ALA A 249 4.60 7.56 20.05
C ALA A 249 5.81 8.50 19.99
N GLU A 250 7.02 7.97 20.14
CA GLU A 250 8.25 8.75 19.99
C GLU A 250 8.47 9.21 18.54
N VAL A 251 8.16 8.37 17.53
CA VAL A 251 8.17 8.79 16.12
C VAL A 251 7.24 9.98 15.90
N ARG A 252 6.01 9.89 16.42
CA ARG A 252 5.04 10.97 16.35
C ARG A 252 5.55 12.24 17.01
N ASP A 253 6.08 12.12 18.23
CA ASP A 253 6.53 13.27 19.01
C ASP A 253 7.77 13.91 18.38
N ALA A 254 8.69 13.11 17.81
CA ALA A 254 9.84 13.60 17.06
C ALA A 254 9.44 14.33 15.77
N PHE A 255 8.35 13.92 15.10
CA PHE A 255 7.83 14.62 13.93
C PHE A 255 7.14 15.95 14.31
N GLN A 256 6.34 15.98 15.41
CA GLN A 256 5.55 17.15 15.78
C GLN A 256 6.35 18.21 16.56
N PHE A 257 7.32 17.79 17.40
CA PHE A 257 7.92 18.62 18.43
C PHE A 257 9.46 18.61 18.41
N GLY A 258 10.09 18.02 17.38
CA GLY A 258 11.54 17.89 17.29
C GLY A 258 12.28 19.23 17.10
N GLY A 259 11.59 20.30 16.74
CA GLY A 259 12.18 21.60 16.45
C GLY A 259 13.15 21.53 15.28
N GLU A 260 14.37 22.05 15.44
CA GLU A 260 15.41 22.02 14.39
C GLU A 260 15.86 20.60 13.99
N LYS A 261 15.50 19.59 14.79
CA LYS A 261 15.78 18.17 14.55
C LYS A 261 14.51 17.34 14.43
N SER A 262 13.44 17.93 13.90
CA SER A 262 12.22 17.19 13.63
C SER A 262 12.45 16.08 12.61
N VAL A 263 11.84 14.91 12.83
CA VAL A 263 11.79 13.87 11.80
C VAL A 263 11.09 14.44 10.57
N SER A 264 11.76 14.40 9.43
CA SER A 264 11.32 15.09 8.21
C SER A 264 10.21 14.35 7.47
N VAL A 265 10.18 13.01 7.56
CA VAL A 265 9.20 12.15 6.88
C VAL A 265 8.79 11.00 7.79
N VAL A 266 7.49 10.79 7.91
CA VAL A 266 6.92 9.63 8.61
C VAL A 266 5.90 8.92 7.73
N CYS A 267 5.78 7.61 7.90
CA CYS A 267 4.78 6.80 7.23
C CYS A 267 3.95 6.04 8.27
N THR A 268 2.64 6.17 8.20
CA THR A 268 1.70 5.49 9.11
C THR A 268 0.71 4.64 8.34
N ASN A 269 0.17 3.63 9.01
CA ASN A 269 -0.95 2.85 8.52
C ASN A 269 -2.19 3.19 9.37
N PRO A 270 -3.16 3.97 8.86
CA PRO A 270 -4.36 4.32 9.61
C PRO A 270 -5.21 3.12 10.04
N MET A 271 -5.07 1.98 9.36
CA MET A 271 -5.76 0.73 9.73
C MET A 271 -5.06 -0.02 10.88
N SER A 272 -4.04 0.56 11.49
CA SER A 272 -3.41 0.07 12.71
C SER A 272 -3.80 0.92 13.92
N ASP A 273 -3.67 0.35 15.14
CA ASP A 273 -3.93 1.06 16.39
C ASP A 273 -2.92 2.21 16.66
N SER A 274 -1.91 2.37 15.81
CA SER A 274 -0.86 3.39 15.94
C SER A 274 -1.17 4.70 15.20
N PHE A 275 -2.37 4.83 14.62
CA PHE A 275 -2.77 6.07 13.96
C PHE A 275 -2.74 7.26 14.93
N ALA A 276 -2.15 8.37 14.49
CA ALA A 276 -2.08 9.63 15.22
C ALA A 276 -2.40 10.80 14.28
N GLU A 277 -3.17 11.74 14.79
CA GLU A 277 -3.36 13.04 14.15
C GLU A 277 -2.19 13.96 14.52
N TYR A 278 -1.53 14.56 13.52
CA TYR A 278 -0.42 15.48 13.72
C TYR A 278 -0.91 16.92 13.87
N ARG A 279 -0.25 17.67 14.74
CA ARG A 279 -0.60 19.07 15.07
C ARG A 279 0.36 20.10 14.45
N CYS A 280 1.41 19.64 13.78
CA CYS A 280 2.33 20.49 13.02
C CYS A 280 1.79 20.73 11.59
N ASP A 281 2.40 21.66 10.85
CA ASP A 281 2.11 21.85 9.43
C ASP A 281 2.82 20.78 8.61
N TYR A 282 2.09 20.13 7.71
CA TYR A 282 2.62 19.02 6.91
C TYR A 282 2.00 18.95 5.51
N GLU A 283 2.67 18.22 4.65
CA GLU A 283 2.12 17.66 3.41
C GLU A 283 1.77 16.20 3.63
N LEU A 284 0.70 15.74 2.99
CA LEU A 284 0.18 14.37 3.11
C LEU A 284 0.06 13.72 1.73
N TRP A 285 0.61 12.52 1.62
CA TRP A 285 0.37 11.60 0.50
C TRP A 285 -0.33 10.35 1.01
N GLU A 286 -1.48 10.05 0.43
CA GLU A 286 -2.20 8.80 0.66
C GLU A 286 -1.81 7.78 -0.40
N ILE A 287 -1.28 6.63 0.03
CA ILE A 287 -0.75 5.60 -0.85
C ILE A 287 -1.46 4.29 -0.57
N GLU A 288 -2.00 3.66 -1.61
CA GLU A 288 -2.62 2.34 -1.50
C GLU A 288 -1.65 1.33 -0.85
N SER A 289 -2.10 0.68 0.23
CA SER A 289 -1.26 -0.23 1.04
C SER A 289 -1.35 -1.70 0.62
N GLY A 290 -2.35 -2.06 -0.17
CA GLY A 290 -2.75 -3.43 -0.50
C GLY A 290 -3.60 -4.12 0.55
N TYR A 291 -3.76 -3.57 1.75
CA TYR A 291 -4.59 -4.19 2.77
C TYR A 291 -6.07 -4.09 2.43
N MET A 292 -6.68 -5.25 2.19
CA MET A 292 -8.12 -5.40 1.98
C MET A 292 -8.77 -6.04 3.20
N MET A 293 -9.74 -5.35 3.77
CA MET A 293 -10.67 -5.91 4.74
C MET A 293 -11.90 -6.45 4.01
N TYR A 294 -12.33 -7.66 4.37
CA TYR A 294 -13.42 -8.34 3.68
C TYR A 294 -14.22 -9.24 4.63
N ILE A 295 -15.46 -9.52 4.25
CA ILE A 295 -16.27 -10.58 4.85
C ILE A 295 -16.14 -11.82 3.98
N GLY A 296 -15.75 -12.94 4.57
CA GLY A 296 -15.79 -14.26 3.95
C GLY A 296 -16.99 -15.08 4.44
N CYS A 297 -17.76 -15.63 3.52
CA CYS A 297 -18.92 -16.47 3.86
C CYS A 297 -18.51 -17.93 4.08
N ASN A 298 -19.01 -18.55 5.13
CA ASN A 298 -18.81 -19.98 5.40
C ASN A 298 -19.89 -20.80 4.67
N ILE A 299 -19.61 -21.13 3.43
CA ILE A 299 -20.57 -21.81 2.54
C ILE A 299 -20.69 -23.31 2.87
N LEU A 300 -19.65 -23.90 3.50
CA LEU A 300 -19.62 -25.35 3.78
C LEU A 300 -20.41 -25.74 5.03
N TYR A 301 -20.46 -24.88 6.04
CA TYR A 301 -20.94 -25.27 7.36
C TYR A 301 -22.07 -24.39 7.89
N SER A 302 -22.44 -23.33 7.19
CA SER A 302 -23.48 -22.40 7.63
C SER A 302 -24.82 -22.67 6.95
N ASP A 303 -25.84 -23.00 7.72
CA ASP A 303 -27.22 -23.14 7.26
C ASP A 303 -27.78 -21.85 6.63
N HIS A 304 -27.18 -20.69 6.94
CA HIS A 304 -27.56 -19.42 6.34
C HIS A 304 -27.22 -19.34 4.85
N PHE A 305 -26.34 -20.20 4.35
CA PHE A 305 -25.88 -20.19 2.95
C PHE A 305 -26.26 -21.44 2.16
N ASP A 306 -27.13 -22.31 2.69
CA ASP A 306 -27.53 -23.57 2.05
C ASP A 306 -28.07 -23.38 0.64
N ASP A 307 -28.91 -22.34 0.41
CA ASP A 307 -29.46 -22.01 -0.90
C ASP A 307 -28.67 -20.93 -1.66
N GLY A 308 -27.62 -20.40 -1.04
CA GLY A 308 -26.77 -19.35 -1.59
C GLY A 308 -27.43 -17.98 -1.76
N THR A 309 -28.68 -17.81 -1.39
CA THR A 309 -29.45 -16.57 -1.63
C THR A 309 -28.92 -15.43 -0.77
N LEU A 310 -28.73 -15.63 0.55
CA LEU A 310 -28.33 -14.56 1.46
C LEU A 310 -27.03 -13.87 1.03
N ARG A 311 -25.99 -14.63 0.64
CA ARG A 311 -24.69 -14.04 0.27
C ARG A 311 -24.75 -13.08 -0.90
N THR A 312 -25.73 -13.25 -1.84
CA THR A 312 -25.86 -12.40 -3.03
C THR A 312 -26.37 -11.00 -2.73
N PHE A 313 -27.02 -10.79 -1.58
CA PHE A 313 -27.53 -9.49 -1.18
C PHE A 313 -26.96 -8.96 0.16
N LEU A 314 -26.17 -9.74 0.87
CA LEU A 314 -25.56 -9.35 2.14
C LEU A 314 -24.76 -8.03 2.02
N THR A 315 -24.15 -7.80 0.86
CA THR A 315 -23.40 -6.56 0.55
C THR A 315 -24.20 -5.27 0.75
N TYR A 316 -25.53 -5.31 0.50
CA TYR A 316 -26.39 -4.13 0.64
C TYR A 316 -26.68 -3.74 2.09
N GLY A 317 -26.48 -4.65 3.05
CA GLY A 317 -26.62 -4.38 4.48
C GLY A 317 -25.34 -3.88 5.16
N ILE A 318 -24.24 -3.64 4.42
CA ILE A 318 -22.96 -3.22 4.98
C ILE A 318 -22.70 -1.74 4.69
N ASP A 319 -22.82 -0.88 5.70
CA ASP A 319 -22.51 0.55 5.61
C ASP A 319 -21.01 0.81 5.72
N ARG A 320 -20.31 0.66 4.60
CA ARG A 320 -18.84 0.76 4.53
C ARG A 320 -18.32 2.15 4.87
N GLU A 321 -19.06 3.20 4.46
CA GLU A 321 -18.69 4.59 4.74
C GLU A 321 -18.84 4.91 6.22
N GLY A 322 -19.96 4.48 6.84
CA GLY A 322 -20.17 4.62 8.28
C GLY A 322 -19.10 3.87 9.09
N LEU A 323 -18.78 2.64 8.70
CA LEU A 323 -17.73 1.83 9.33
C LEU A 323 -16.34 2.47 9.20
N ASN A 324 -16.00 3.03 8.03
CA ASN A 324 -14.75 3.74 7.79
C ASN A 324 -14.64 5.00 8.65
N GLN A 325 -15.71 5.79 8.68
CA GLN A 325 -15.74 7.00 9.49
C GLN A 325 -15.59 6.72 10.99
N ASP A 326 -16.26 5.67 11.49
CA ASP A 326 -16.18 5.28 12.90
C ASP A 326 -14.82 4.68 13.30
N ALA A 327 -14.27 3.80 12.47
CA ALA A 327 -13.06 3.05 12.82
C ALA A 327 -11.76 3.79 12.47
N TYR A 328 -11.75 4.53 11.36
CA TYR A 328 -10.54 5.09 10.77
C TYR A 328 -10.66 6.59 10.42
N ASN A 329 -11.68 7.29 10.92
CA ASN A 329 -11.93 8.72 10.64
C ASN A 329 -11.98 9.04 9.12
N GLY A 330 -12.46 8.09 8.31
CA GLY A 330 -12.54 8.25 6.87
C GLY A 330 -11.23 8.03 6.10
N MET A 331 -10.16 7.58 6.76
CA MET A 331 -8.81 7.44 6.16
C MET A 331 -8.56 6.12 5.45
N ALA A 332 -9.57 5.30 5.23
CA ALA A 332 -9.52 4.13 4.35
C ALA A 332 -10.47 4.34 3.17
N ASP A 333 -10.36 3.51 2.14
CA ASP A 333 -11.36 3.47 1.07
C ASP A 333 -12.49 2.50 1.44
N ALA A 334 -13.72 2.97 1.44
CA ALA A 334 -14.89 2.11 1.49
C ALA A 334 -15.09 1.46 0.10
N VAL A 335 -14.97 0.13 0.00
CA VAL A 335 -14.95 -0.56 -1.29
C VAL A 335 -15.95 -1.70 -1.38
N THR A 336 -16.56 -1.85 -2.56
CA THR A 336 -17.41 -2.98 -2.92
C THR A 336 -16.72 -3.97 -3.88
N LEU A 337 -15.62 -3.55 -4.49
CA LEU A 337 -14.77 -4.39 -5.33
C LEU A 337 -13.47 -4.73 -4.61
N PRO A 338 -12.84 -5.88 -4.88
CA PRO A 338 -11.61 -6.30 -4.20
C PRO A 338 -10.36 -5.61 -4.77
N CYS A 339 -10.40 -4.29 -4.90
CA CYS A 339 -9.26 -3.45 -5.29
C CYS A 339 -9.47 -2.02 -4.82
N SER A 340 -8.38 -1.24 -4.78
CA SER A 340 -8.44 0.18 -4.46
C SER A 340 -9.17 0.97 -5.55
N PRO A 341 -9.93 2.02 -5.21
CA PRO A 341 -10.57 2.92 -6.17
C PRO A 341 -9.59 3.66 -7.09
N THR A 342 -8.32 3.70 -6.75
CA THR A 342 -7.25 4.31 -7.57
C THR A 342 -6.77 3.43 -8.71
N GLU A 343 -7.14 2.14 -8.71
CA GLU A 343 -6.77 1.20 -9.76
C GLU A 343 -7.41 1.51 -11.09
N VAL A 344 -6.64 1.33 -12.17
CA VAL A 344 -7.12 1.56 -13.55
C VAL A 344 -8.28 0.65 -13.94
N PHE A 345 -8.40 -0.51 -13.32
CA PHE A 345 -9.46 -1.50 -13.54
C PHE A 345 -10.63 -1.39 -12.54
N TYR A 346 -10.60 -0.42 -11.62
CA TYR A 346 -11.72 -0.18 -10.72
C TYR A 346 -12.92 0.40 -11.47
N ASN A 347 -14.01 -0.35 -11.53
CA ASN A 347 -15.21 0.10 -12.22
C ASN A 347 -16.20 0.74 -11.25
N LYS A 348 -16.26 2.08 -11.25
CA LYS A 348 -17.14 2.87 -10.36
C LYS A 348 -18.61 2.54 -10.51
N THR A 349 -19.08 2.28 -11.73
CA THR A 349 -20.49 1.92 -12.00
C THR A 349 -20.83 0.55 -11.42
N LEU A 350 -19.95 -0.43 -11.61
CA LEU A 350 -20.13 -1.75 -11.02
C LEU A 350 -20.12 -1.65 -9.48
N ALA A 351 -19.17 -0.91 -8.90
CA ALA A 351 -19.08 -0.69 -7.48
C ALA A 351 -20.37 -0.08 -6.89
N ALA A 352 -20.89 0.97 -7.51
CA ALA A 352 -22.11 1.66 -7.07
C ALA A 352 -23.36 0.77 -7.07
N ASN A 353 -23.45 -0.20 -7.99
CA ASN A 353 -24.60 -1.11 -8.06
C ASN A 353 -24.68 -2.09 -6.88
N TYR A 354 -23.58 -2.28 -6.13
CA TYR A 354 -23.48 -3.19 -5.00
C TYR A 354 -23.11 -2.47 -3.68
N GLY A 355 -23.24 -1.14 -3.65
CA GLY A 355 -23.06 -0.32 -2.46
C GLY A 355 -24.14 -0.55 -1.39
N TYR A 356 -24.01 0.13 -0.26
CA TYR A 356 -24.97 0.11 0.84
C TYR A 356 -26.36 0.56 0.37
N ASP A 357 -27.37 -0.28 0.59
CA ASP A 357 -28.78 -0.01 0.26
C ASP A 357 -29.67 -0.80 1.24
N PRO A 358 -29.95 -0.22 2.43
CA PRO A 358 -30.71 -0.91 3.48
C PRO A 358 -32.13 -1.27 3.05
N MET A 359 -32.76 -0.48 2.17
CA MET A 359 -34.12 -0.78 1.68
C MET A 359 -34.12 -2.00 0.77
N LYS A 360 -33.14 -2.10 -0.11
CA LYS A 360 -32.94 -3.25 -0.97
C LYS A 360 -32.58 -4.50 -0.16
N PHE A 361 -31.73 -4.35 0.88
CA PHE A 361 -31.42 -5.44 1.80
C PHE A 361 -32.69 -5.98 2.48
N ILE A 362 -33.54 -5.10 3.06
CA ILE A 362 -34.78 -5.48 3.74
C ILE A 362 -35.76 -6.15 2.76
N GLU A 363 -35.88 -5.64 1.53
CA GLU A 363 -36.72 -6.26 0.48
C GLU A 363 -36.29 -7.69 0.18
N TYR A 364 -34.99 -7.94 -0.01
CA TYR A 364 -34.48 -9.28 -0.27
C TYR A 364 -34.57 -10.20 0.95
N LEU A 365 -34.27 -9.65 2.16
CA LEU A 365 -34.41 -10.39 3.42
C LEU A 365 -35.86 -10.85 3.65
N GLY A 366 -36.85 -10.07 3.25
CA GLY A 366 -38.29 -10.45 3.31
C GLY A 366 -38.64 -11.67 2.46
N ARG A 367 -37.81 -12.02 1.48
CA ARG A 367 -37.94 -13.23 0.64
C ARG A 367 -37.05 -14.37 1.09
N TYR A 368 -36.09 -14.10 1.96
CA TYR A 368 -35.15 -15.08 2.52
C TYR A 368 -35.73 -15.71 3.78
N ARG A 369 -35.57 -17.03 3.90
CA ARG A 369 -36.02 -17.75 5.09
C ARG A 369 -34.86 -17.91 6.05
N ILE A 370 -34.84 -17.11 7.12
CA ILE A 370 -33.86 -17.26 8.19
C ILE A 370 -33.99 -18.64 8.80
N PRO A 371 -32.88 -19.42 8.92
CA PRO A 371 -32.90 -20.73 9.57
C PRO A 371 -33.45 -20.66 10.99
N VAL A 372 -34.13 -21.72 11.43
CA VAL A 372 -34.71 -21.84 12.78
C VAL A 372 -34.00 -22.95 13.56
N LYS A 373 -33.58 -22.64 14.77
CA LYS A 373 -33.02 -23.61 15.72
C LYS A 373 -33.73 -23.48 17.06
N ASP A 374 -34.15 -24.60 17.62
CA ASP A 374 -34.85 -24.65 18.91
C ASP A 374 -36.09 -23.74 19.00
N GLY A 375 -36.81 -23.58 17.89
CA GLY A 375 -38.01 -22.75 17.80
C GLY A 375 -37.77 -21.23 17.64
N ALA A 376 -36.54 -20.77 17.57
CA ALA A 376 -36.15 -19.38 17.35
C ALA A 376 -35.36 -19.22 16.06
N GLN A 377 -35.36 -18.01 15.49
CA GLN A 377 -34.47 -17.66 14.37
C GLN A 377 -33.01 -17.86 14.80
N LYS A 378 -32.24 -18.55 13.96
CA LYS A 378 -30.81 -18.77 14.19
C LYS A 378 -30.08 -17.42 13.98
N LYS A 379 -29.31 -17.01 14.99
CA LYS A 379 -28.43 -15.85 14.83
C LYS A 379 -27.28 -16.20 13.91
N MET A 380 -26.95 -15.29 12.98
CA MET A 380 -25.73 -15.37 12.20
C MET A 380 -24.52 -15.04 13.08
N VAL A 381 -23.46 -15.82 12.98
CA VAL A 381 -22.24 -15.65 13.78
C VAL A 381 -21.15 -15.02 12.94
N LEU A 382 -20.73 -13.80 13.29
CA LEU A 382 -19.61 -13.08 12.69
C LEU A 382 -18.34 -13.29 13.51
N LEU A 383 -17.41 -14.08 13.00
CA LEU A 383 -16.10 -14.31 13.62
C LEU A 383 -15.15 -13.14 13.35
N VAL A 384 -14.44 -12.69 14.37
CA VAL A 384 -13.40 -11.64 14.26
C VAL A 384 -12.18 -11.95 15.13
N ASN A 385 -10.98 -11.57 14.65
CA ASN A 385 -9.75 -11.63 15.44
C ASN A 385 -9.73 -10.46 16.45
N SER A 386 -9.74 -10.79 17.74
CA SER A 386 -9.79 -9.81 18.83
C SER A 386 -8.43 -9.21 19.21
N GLU A 387 -7.37 -9.50 18.47
CA GLU A 387 -6.07 -8.82 18.63
C GLU A 387 -6.08 -7.42 18.02
N ASP A 388 -7.04 -7.12 17.14
CA ASP A 388 -7.20 -5.83 16.47
C ASP A 388 -8.50 -5.16 16.95
N SER A 389 -8.36 -4.13 17.76
CA SER A 389 -9.48 -3.44 18.41
C SER A 389 -10.38 -2.70 17.40
N ALA A 390 -9.81 -2.14 16.33
CA ALA A 390 -10.56 -1.48 15.28
C ALA A 390 -11.41 -2.49 14.51
N ARG A 391 -10.84 -3.65 14.17
CA ARG A 391 -11.58 -4.74 13.52
C ARG A 391 -12.71 -5.29 14.37
N VAL A 392 -12.49 -5.43 15.69
CA VAL A 392 -13.55 -5.83 16.63
C VAL A 392 -14.70 -4.81 16.63
N ARG A 393 -14.38 -3.50 16.65
CA ARG A 393 -15.40 -2.44 16.58
C ARG A 393 -16.20 -2.52 15.28
N ILE A 394 -15.52 -2.66 14.13
CA ILE A 394 -16.17 -2.84 12.83
C ILE A 394 -17.10 -4.08 12.83
N ALA A 395 -16.63 -5.21 13.35
CA ALA A 395 -17.44 -6.43 13.40
C ALA A 395 -18.70 -6.27 14.28
N ARG A 396 -18.59 -5.58 15.41
CA ARG A 396 -19.73 -5.27 16.27
C ARG A 396 -20.74 -4.36 15.58
N ASN A 397 -20.28 -3.29 14.94
CA ASN A 397 -21.15 -2.38 14.17
C ASN A 397 -21.87 -3.12 13.03
N ILE A 398 -21.16 -3.95 12.26
CA ILE A 398 -21.78 -4.82 11.24
C ILE A 398 -22.88 -5.72 11.84
N ALA A 399 -22.61 -6.35 12.99
CA ALA A 399 -23.57 -7.24 13.63
C ALA A 399 -24.80 -6.48 14.17
N GLU A 400 -24.62 -5.29 14.69
CA GLU A 400 -25.69 -4.38 15.13
C GLU A 400 -26.54 -3.92 13.96
N ASP A 401 -25.93 -3.38 12.89
CA ASP A 401 -26.61 -2.91 11.68
C ASP A 401 -27.45 -4.04 11.03
N LEU A 402 -26.87 -5.20 10.83
CA LEU A 402 -27.59 -6.35 10.27
C LEU A 402 -28.77 -6.79 11.14
N THR A 403 -28.61 -6.71 12.48
CA THR A 403 -29.68 -7.04 13.42
C THR A 403 -30.80 -6.00 13.36
N GLU A 404 -30.49 -4.72 13.27
CA GLU A 404 -31.46 -3.63 13.09
C GLU A 404 -32.21 -3.74 11.75
N LEU A 405 -31.52 -4.19 10.71
CA LEU A 405 -32.12 -4.47 9.38
C LEU A 405 -32.94 -5.77 9.35
N GLY A 406 -33.03 -6.52 10.47
CA GLY A 406 -33.86 -7.70 10.62
C GLY A 406 -33.15 -9.04 10.44
N LEU A 407 -31.83 -9.09 10.28
CA LEU A 407 -31.01 -10.29 10.26
C LEU A 407 -30.28 -10.46 11.60
N PRO A 408 -30.79 -11.25 12.55
CA PRO A 408 -30.16 -11.41 13.86
C PRO A 408 -28.70 -11.87 13.72
N THR A 409 -27.75 -11.07 14.15
CA THR A 409 -26.32 -11.33 14.02
C THR A 409 -25.62 -11.14 15.37
N ALA A 410 -24.58 -11.92 15.64
CA ALA A 410 -23.78 -11.80 16.86
C ALA A 410 -22.29 -11.98 16.52
N THR A 411 -21.42 -11.23 17.20
CA THR A 411 -19.96 -11.37 17.05
C THR A 411 -19.43 -12.55 17.86
N LEU A 412 -18.45 -13.25 17.29
CA LEU A 412 -17.61 -14.25 17.96
C LEU A 412 -16.17 -13.75 17.95
N GLU A 413 -15.73 -13.19 19.07
CA GLU A 413 -14.38 -12.66 19.23
C GLU A 413 -13.41 -13.77 19.66
N SER A 414 -12.32 -13.91 18.93
CA SER A 414 -11.30 -14.92 19.22
C SER A 414 -9.92 -14.39 18.83
N LYS A 415 -8.86 -14.86 19.47
CA LYS A 415 -7.49 -14.36 19.23
C LYS A 415 -6.47 -15.47 19.03
N GLY A 416 -5.36 -15.12 18.35
CA GLY A 416 -4.19 -15.97 18.19
C GLY A 416 -4.50 -17.33 17.58
N SER A 417 -3.96 -18.38 18.17
CA SER A 417 -4.18 -19.77 17.73
C SER A 417 -5.65 -20.19 17.82
N ASN A 418 -6.40 -19.68 18.81
CA ASN A 418 -7.81 -19.99 18.93
C ASN A 418 -8.64 -19.45 17.77
N PHE A 419 -8.36 -18.22 17.30
CA PHE A 419 -8.99 -17.68 16.09
C PHE A 419 -8.74 -18.59 14.88
N LYS A 420 -7.50 -19.02 14.66
CA LYS A 420 -7.14 -19.94 13.58
C LYS A 420 -7.89 -21.28 13.71
N ASN A 421 -8.01 -21.82 14.91
CA ASN A 421 -8.74 -23.07 15.17
C ASN A 421 -10.23 -22.93 14.85
N VAL A 422 -10.89 -21.84 15.28
CA VAL A 422 -12.30 -21.57 14.98
C VAL A 422 -12.51 -21.42 13.48
N LEU A 423 -11.59 -20.70 12.80
CA LEU A 423 -11.63 -20.49 11.35
C LEU A 423 -11.52 -21.82 10.59
N VAL A 424 -10.64 -22.74 11.02
CA VAL A 424 -10.48 -24.08 10.43
C VAL A 424 -11.68 -24.98 10.76
N ALA A 425 -12.18 -24.94 12.00
CA ALA A 425 -13.32 -25.74 12.44
C ALA A 425 -14.65 -25.32 11.78
N GLY A 426 -14.72 -24.11 11.19
CA GLY A 426 -15.91 -23.62 10.51
C GLY A 426 -17.11 -23.34 11.44
N THR A 427 -16.87 -23.07 12.73
CA THR A 427 -17.93 -22.81 13.72
C THR A 427 -18.38 -21.34 13.73
N TYR A 428 -18.60 -20.77 12.57
CA TYR A 428 -19.08 -19.41 12.31
C TYR A 428 -19.90 -19.41 11.01
N ASP A 429 -20.62 -18.33 10.75
CA ASP A 429 -21.38 -18.17 9.51
C ASP A 429 -20.65 -17.23 8.52
N ILE A 430 -20.12 -16.11 9.03
CA ILE A 430 -19.25 -15.20 8.29
C ILE A 430 -18.03 -14.83 9.14
N TYR A 431 -16.93 -14.39 8.51
CA TYR A 431 -15.77 -13.88 9.25
C TYR A 431 -15.27 -12.57 8.64
N LEU A 432 -14.80 -11.66 9.49
CA LEU A 432 -14.14 -10.43 9.08
C LEU A 432 -12.63 -10.68 8.98
N GLY A 433 -12.15 -10.79 7.75
CA GLY A 433 -10.76 -11.01 7.41
C GLY A 433 -10.06 -9.74 6.96
N MET A 434 -8.74 -9.74 7.03
CA MET A 434 -7.87 -8.75 6.42
C MET A 434 -6.68 -9.46 5.79
N THR A 435 -6.35 -9.09 4.56
CA THR A 435 -5.19 -9.62 3.84
C THR A 435 -4.51 -8.49 3.07
N ARG A 436 -3.23 -8.66 2.78
CA ARG A 436 -2.50 -7.75 1.91
C ARG A 436 -2.41 -8.37 0.52
N LEU A 437 -3.11 -7.80 -0.44
CA LEU A 437 -3.03 -8.21 -1.84
C LEU A 437 -1.69 -7.79 -2.45
N SER A 438 -1.20 -8.59 -3.38
CA SER A 438 -0.07 -8.24 -4.23
C SER A 438 -0.36 -7.00 -5.09
N PRO A 439 0.67 -6.30 -5.61
CA PRO A 439 0.46 -5.13 -6.46
C PRO A 439 -0.43 -5.38 -7.69
N ASN A 440 -0.46 -6.60 -8.22
CA ASN A 440 -1.33 -7.02 -9.34
C ASN A 440 -2.73 -7.47 -8.91
N MET A 441 -3.12 -7.27 -7.64
CA MET A 441 -4.45 -7.63 -7.10
C MET A 441 -4.84 -9.10 -7.32
N ASP A 442 -3.87 -10.01 -7.16
CA ASP A 442 -4.11 -11.45 -7.28
C ASP A 442 -5.06 -11.95 -6.18
N LEU A 443 -6.14 -12.64 -6.61
CA LEU A 443 -7.17 -13.21 -5.75
C LEU A 443 -7.19 -14.76 -5.80
N THR A 444 -6.22 -15.38 -6.46
CA THR A 444 -6.20 -16.84 -6.67
C THR A 444 -6.27 -17.62 -5.36
N GLU A 445 -5.62 -17.12 -4.28
CA GLU A 445 -5.61 -17.78 -2.97
C GLU A 445 -6.98 -17.90 -2.29
N PHE A 446 -7.93 -17.05 -2.66
CA PHE A 446 -9.30 -17.16 -2.16
C PHE A 446 -10.07 -18.34 -2.78
N PHE A 447 -9.78 -18.67 -4.05
CA PHE A 447 -10.65 -19.51 -4.86
C PHE A 447 -10.01 -20.82 -5.32
N ARG A 448 -8.68 -20.97 -5.24
CA ARG A 448 -8.03 -22.24 -5.57
C ARG A 448 -8.29 -23.31 -4.51
N PRO A 449 -8.30 -24.60 -4.89
CA PRO A 449 -8.33 -25.69 -3.91
C PRO A 449 -7.16 -25.58 -2.92
N TYR A 450 -7.47 -25.63 -1.63
CA TYR A 450 -6.49 -25.53 -0.55
C TYR A 450 -5.71 -24.20 -0.47
N GLY A 451 -6.22 -23.15 -1.10
CA GLY A 451 -5.63 -21.81 -0.97
C GLY A 451 -5.61 -21.32 0.47
N GLU A 452 -4.61 -20.53 0.84
CA GLU A 452 -4.46 -20.04 2.22
C GLU A 452 -5.68 -19.22 2.68
N MET A 453 -6.31 -18.50 1.74
CA MET A 453 -7.50 -17.68 1.97
C MET A 453 -8.81 -18.42 1.72
N SER A 454 -8.75 -19.66 1.20
CA SER A 454 -9.94 -20.46 0.83
C SER A 454 -10.59 -21.14 2.04
N ARG A 455 -11.05 -20.33 3.02
CA ARG A 455 -11.71 -20.81 4.25
C ARG A 455 -13.23 -20.87 4.08
N GLY A 456 -13.89 -21.77 4.79
CA GLY A 456 -15.35 -21.90 4.77
C GLY A 456 -15.94 -22.27 3.39
N GLY A 457 -15.15 -22.86 2.49
CA GLY A 457 -15.63 -23.25 1.15
C GLY A 457 -15.63 -22.11 0.12
N LEU A 458 -14.75 -21.12 0.26
CA LEU A 458 -14.59 -20.06 -0.72
C LEU A 458 -14.05 -20.56 -2.07
N GLN A 459 -13.40 -21.73 -2.11
CA GLN A 459 -12.91 -22.34 -3.34
C GLN A 459 -14.02 -22.42 -4.43
N HIS A 460 -13.64 -22.07 -5.67
CA HIS A 460 -14.59 -22.06 -6.79
C HIS A 460 -13.85 -22.09 -8.13
N GLU A 461 -13.96 -23.19 -8.85
CA GLU A 461 -13.23 -23.45 -10.08
C GLU A 461 -13.37 -22.33 -11.13
N THR A 462 -14.60 -21.89 -11.40
CA THR A 462 -14.86 -20.84 -12.40
C THR A 462 -14.25 -19.50 -11.98
N ILE A 463 -14.39 -19.10 -10.69
CA ILE A 463 -13.81 -17.82 -10.22
C ILE A 463 -12.28 -17.93 -10.22
N TYR A 464 -11.72 -19.06 -9.82
CA TYR A 464 -10.30 -19.32 -9.88
C TYR A 464 -9.75 -19.19 -11.32
N SER A 465 -10.43 -19.82 -12.30
CA SER A 465 -10.06 -19.67 -13.72
C SER A 465 -10.14 -18.22 -14.20
N MET A 466 -11.11 -17.43 -13.71
CA MET A 466 -11.20 -16.00 -14.02
C MET A 466 -10.08 -15.20 -13.38
N CYS A 467 -9.60 -15.57 -12.17
CA CYS A 467 -8.42 -14.96 -11.55
C CYS A 467 -7.17 -15.22 -12.40
N LEU A 468 -6.94 -16.47 -12.83
CA LEU A 468 -5.82 -16.81 -13.70
C LEU A 468 -5.86 -16.02 -15.03
N ASN A 469 -7.04 -15.91 -15.63
CA ASN A 469 -7.22 -15.13 -16.87
C ASN A 469 -6.93 -13.63 -16.67
N ALA A 470 -7.25 -13.08 -15.49
CA ALA A 470 -6.94 -11.69 -15.17
C ALA A 470 -5.43 -11.45 -15.03
N LEU A 471 -4.67 -12.42 -14.52
CA LEU A 471 -3.20 -12.36 -14.42
C LEU A 471 -2.52 -12.48 -15.78
N GLU A 472 -3.08 -13.31 -16.68
CA GLU A 472 -2.56 -13.53 -18.03
C GLU A 472 -2.81 -12.36 -18.98
N ASN A 473 -3.91 -11.61 -18.78
CA ASN A 473 -4.38 -10.56 -19.70
C ASN A 473 -4.46 -9.18 -19.06
N ASN A 474 -3.47 -8.82 -18.29
CA ASN A 474 -3.23 -7.54 -17.63
C ASN A 474 -4.47 -6.62 -17.50
N GLY A 475 -5.32 -6.94 -16.54
CA GLY A 475 -6.42 -6.03 -16.20
C GLY A 475 -7.79 -6.41 -16.77
N ASN A 476 -8.01 -7.63 -17.25
CA ASN A 476 -9.38 -8.08 -17.53
C ASN A 476 -10.15 -8.42 -16.24
N TYR A 477 -10.08 -7.49 -15.27
CA TYR A 477 -10.69 -7.68 -13.96
C TYR A 477 -12.20 -7.43 -13.96
N TYR A 478 -12.76 -6.74 -14.96
CA TYR A 478 -14.19 -6.40 -14.98
C TYR A 478 -15.10 -7.62 -14.82
N ASN A 479 -14.90 -8.64 -15.63
CA ASN A 479 -15.72 -9.85 -15.58
C ASN A 479 -15.52 -10.63 -14.29
N LEU A 480 -14.29 -10.67 -13.77
CA LEU A 480 -13.97 -11.28 -12.47
C LEU A 480 -14.72 -10.55 -11.35
N TYR A 481 -14.60 -9.23 -11.27
CA TYR A 481 -15.25 -8.44 -10.22
C TYR A 481 -16.78 -8.48 -10.33
N GLN A 482 -17.34 -8.45 -11.55
CA GLN A 482 -18.77 -8.64 -11.76
C GLN A 482 -19.23 -10.01 -11.22
N LYS A 483 -18.47 -11.07 -11.51
CA LYS A 483 -18.77 -12.40 -10.97
C LYS A 483 -18.68 -12.46 -9.46
N LEU A 484 -17.67 -11.83 -8.87
CA LEU A 484 -17.46 -11.81 -7.42
C LEU A 484 -18.60 -11.10 -6.67
N VAL A 485 -19.01 -9.92 -7.10
CA VAL A 485 -20.11 -9.18 -6.45
C VAL A 485 -21.46 -9.88 -6.63
N GLN A 486 -21.67 -10.60 -7.75
CA GLN A 486 -22.88 -11.41 -7.97
C GLN A 486 -22.89 -12.70 -7.13
N ASP A 487 -21.73 -13.31 -6.93
CA ASP A 487 -21.60 -14.55 -6.13
C ASP A 487 -21.67 -14.26 -4.62
N GLY A 488 -21.04 -13.19 -4.14
CA GLY A 488 -21.11 -12.71 -2.76
C GLY A 488 -20.40 -13.58 -1.73
N ARG A 489 -19.53 -14.54 -2.12
CA ARG A 489 -18.78 -15.37 -1.15
C ARG A 489 -17.65 -14.63 -0.46
N VAL A 490 -17.09 -13.62 -1.10
CA VAL A 490 -16.14 -12.64 -0.55
C VAL A 490 -16.73 -11.26 -0.78
N ILE A 491 -16.95 -10.51 0.29
CA ILE A 491 -17.55 -9.19 0.26
C ILE A 491 -16.49 -8.19 0.74
N PRO A 492 -15.88 -7.39 -0.14
CA PRO A 492 -14.95 -6.34 0.27
C PRO A 492 -15.63 -5.30 1.14
N VAL A 493 -14.90 -4.80 2.13
CA VAL A 493 -15.38 -3.78 3.07
C VAL A 493 -14.56 -2.50 2.94
N MET A 494 -13.24 -2.59 3.08
CA MET A 494 -12.34 -1.44 3.03
C MET A 494 -11.01 -1.81 2.37
N PHE A 495 -10.38 -0.79 1.77
CA PHE A 495 -8.99 -0.83 1.36
C PHE A 495 -8.18 0.18 2.18
N GLY A 496 -7.02 -0.24 2.67
CA GLY A 496 -6.17 0.61 3.50
C GLY A 496 -5.20 1.45 2.67
N HIS A 497 -4.90 2.63 3.20
CA HIS A 497 -3.82 3.49 2.72
C HIS A 497 -2.64 3.49 3.70
N TYR A 498 -1.45 3.80 3.20
CA TYR A 498 -0.39 4.38 4.00
C TYR A 498 -0.45 5.88 3.87
N ASN A 499 -0.32 6.57 4.97
CA ASN A 499 -0.23 8.01 5.01
C ASN A 499 1.24 8.40 5.20
N VAL A 500 1.83 9.03 4.20
CA VAL A 500 3.17 9.62 4.26
C VAL A 500 3.02 11.09 4.57
N TYR A 501 3.62 11.53 5.66
CA TYR A 501 3.64 12.92 6.09
C TYR A 501 5.07 13.44 5.97
N ALA A 502 5.23 14.64 5.45
CA ALA A 502 6.49 15.37 5.48
C ALA A 502 6.24 16.81 5.90
N GLU A 503 7.25 17.47 6.44
CA GLU A 503 7.22 18.90 6.71
C GLU A 503 6.94 19.66 5.42
N ARG A 504 6.03 20.64 5.47
CA ARG A 504 5.57 21.37 4.28
C ARG A 504 6.71 22.10 3.57
N GLY A 505 6.84 21.82 2.28
CA GLY A 505 7.84 22.43 1.42
C GLY A 505 9.25 21.87 1.55
N LEU A 506 9.51 20.96 2.52
CA LEU A 506 10.83 20.34 2.70
C LEU A 506 11.18 19.38 1.56
N MET A 507 10.18 18.63 1.06
CA MET A 507 10.39 17.60 0.04
C MET A 507 9.43 17.75 -1.15
N PRO A 508 9.54 18.82 -1.95
CA PRO A 508 8.59 19.10 -3.03
C PRO A 508 8.60 18.06 -4.17
N ASP A 509 9.68 17.31 -4.29
CA ASP A 509 9.84 16.26 -5.30
C ASP A 509 9.53 14.85 -4.78
N LEU A 510 8.93 14.71 -3.58
CA LEU A 510 8.59 13.40 -3.01
C LEU A 510 7.40 12.79 -3.75
N GLU A 511 7.61 11.62 -4.34
CA GLU A 511 6.58 10.82 -5.02
C GLU A 511 6.50 9.42 -4.38
N PRO A 512 5.97 9.30 -3.16
CA PRO A 512 6.03 8.05 -2.45
C PRO A 512 5.17 6.98 -3.12
N ALA A 513 5.66 5.75 -3.11
CA ALA A 513 4.99 4.57 -3.63
C ALA A 513 4.74 3.55 -2.52
N ARG A 514 3.89 2.56 -2.78
CA ARG A 514 3.38 1.56 -1.83
C ARG A 514 4.43 0.97 -0.88
N ASP A 515 5.61 0.64 -1.39
CA ASP A 515 6.68 0.00 -0.63
C ASP A 515 8.01 0.77 -0.69
N ASN A 516 7.97 1.98 -1.24
CA ASN A 516 9.14 2.84 -1.41
C ASN A 516 8.75 4.31 -1.24
N VAL A 517 8.95 4.85 -0.03
CA VAL A 517 8.64 6.25 0.27
C VAL A 517 9.52 7.20 -0.54
N PHE A 518 10.80 6.86 -0.73
CA PHE A 518 11.74 7.62 -1.54
C PHE A 518 11.87 7.07 -2.96
N TYR A 519 10.73 6.77 -3.60
CA TYR A 519 10.75 6.30 -4.98
C TYR A 519 11.54 7.26 -5.88
N TYR A 520 12.36 6.68 -6.73
CA TYR A 520 13.10 7.40 -7.76
C TYR A 520 13.23 6.53 -9.01
N SER A 521 13.34 7.19 -10.17
CA SER A 521 13.55 6.53 -11.46
C SER A 521 14.99 6.77 -11.94
N LEU A 522 15.61 5.75 -12.52
CA LEU A 522 16.93 5.88 -13.15
C LEU A 522 16.87 6.42 -14.59
N GLY A 523 15.70 6.83 -15.06
CA GLY A 523 15.52 7.30 -16.44
C GLY A 523 15.65 6.20 -17.50
N LYS A 524 15.69 4.92 -17.08
CA LYS A 524 15.75 3.77 -17.98
C LYS A 524 14.36 3.45 -18.51
N THR A 525 14.30 3.08 -19.79
CA THR A 525 13.11 2.48 -20.40
C THR A 525 13.19 0.97 -20.31
N MET A 526 12.04 0.30 -20.17
CA MET A 526 11.99 -1.16 -20.19
C MET A 526 12.26 -1.68 -21.60
N GLU A 527 13.35 -2.46 -21.74
CA GLU A 527 13.64 -3.22 -22.96
C GLU A 527 13.29 -4.68 -22.71
N GLY A 528 12.22 -5.16 -23.35
CA GLY A 528 11.74 -6.52 -23.27
C GLY A 528 11.58 -7.16 -24.65
N THR A 529 11.87 -8.44 -24.75
CA THR A 529 11.74 -9.24 -25.98
C THR A 529 10.97 -10.51 -25.70
N LEU A 530 9.93 -10.79 -26.50
CA LEU A 530 9.26 -12.09 -26.53
C LEU A 530 10.22 -13.12 -27.12
N VAL A 531 10.32 -14.28 -26.50
CA VAL A 531 11.11 -15.42 -26.96
C VAL A 531 10.18 -16.57 -27.28
N GLU A 532 10.22 -17.08 -28.51
CA GLU A 532 9.54 -18.33 -28.85
C GLU A 532 10.23 -19.48 -28.09
N GLU A 533 9.45 -20.27 -27.35
CA GLU A 533 9.96 -21.50 -26.76
C GLU A 533 10.16 -22.51 -27.90
N THR A 534 11.40 -22.79 -28.25
CA THR A 534 11.73 -23.98 -29.04
C THR A 534 11.66 -25.17 -28.10
N TYR A 535 10.59 -25.95 -28.20
CA TYR A 535 10.55 -27.29 -27.60
C TYR A 535 11.57 -28.16 -28.33
N GLU A 536 12.68 -28.51 -27.72
CA GLU A 536 13.48 -29.66 -28.05
C GLU A 536 12.96 -30.92 -27.34
#